data_d6c37d3ebc52e2cd862735cdd63aea5d
#
_entry.id   d6c37d3ebc52e2cd862735cdd63aea5d
#
_cell.length_a   1.000
_cell.length_b   1.000
_cell.length_c   1.000
_cell.angle_alpha   90.00
_cell.angle_beta   90.00
_cell.angle_gamma   90.00
#
_symmetry.space_group_name_H-M   'P 1'
#
loop_
_entity.id
_entity.type
_entity.pdbx_description
1 polymer ?
#
loop_
_entity_poly.entity_id
_entity_poly.type
_entity_poly.pdbx_seq_one_letter_code
_entity_poly.pdbx_strand_id
1 'polypeptide(L)'
;MTMTVAAALQLEVFSRTGLKLYAGQSNLSQPIRWVHPTEVPDIARFLTGGEMLLTAGLGIGDSPKRQRRYIDEIAAAGAAVLVIELSGRAFDHMPEALIEAAREHELPLVGLDNEVPFVEVSAQVHESIVDQRVLDLMAYERLNATFMQLLLAGRDHVPFTDALAAEVGRPVVLEDATRQVVAYSGGTAESDEMLSDWEHHSRIEHEHSHSSSGNANDAEACTRRPVVLRGERWGWLHVLHGAEPMSGTAAYAMDRATDGIAIALLGARESGAQAAQRQNALVSRLLLGDISGDMFVTRALKIGRDLRNRALLAVLVCKQTPPGPTSEDALDDLCRAMHLPGIVADLGDHTLAIIGLPRAGNEKRIVDRLGALDVSAGVSRPVGADQLTTAVEQARSAAAVAAARPEKAVYRFDELGVLRLLASLAQGPELARYIEDELGPILQHDAKATNPLLPTLRTYLTCDGNKSLAAQTLYVQRRTLYYRLDRITALLGRSLDDPDTRQALVFAVRGHDLLQRRNRQPRS
;
A
#
# COMPACT_ATOMS: atom_id res chain seq x y z
N MET A 1 25.02 22.17 8.25
CA MET A 1 25.40 23.09 7.14
C MET A 1 26.91 23.02 6.94
N THR A 2 27.41 23.02 5.72
CA THR A 2 28.84 22.99 5.44
C THR A 2 29.39 24.40 5.64
N MET A 3 30.57 24.56 6.26
CA MET A 3 31.24 25.87 6.40
C MET A 3 31.44 26.50 5.02
N THR A 4 30.80 27.63 4.75
CA THR A 4 30.94 28.36 3.48
C THR A 4 31.97 29.47 3.61
N VAL A 5 32.45 29.97 2.46
CA VAL A 5 33.34 31.14 2.42
C VAL A 5 32.69 32.32 3.16
N ALA A 6 31.42 32.62 2.92
CA ALA A 6 30.70 33.68 3.62
C ALA A 6 30.70 33.51 5.14
N ALA A 7 30.41 32.27 5.61
CA ALA A 7 30.37 31.98 7.04
C ALA A 7 31.78 32.10 7.70
N ALA A 8 32.81 31.60 7.01
CA ALA A 8 34.18 31.69 7.49
C ALA A 8 34.67 33.14 7.62
N LEU A 9 34.36 34.02 6.66
CA LEU A 9 34.71 35.42 6.70
C LEU A 9 33.98 36.23 7.79
N GLN A 10 32.94 35.69 8.42
CA GLN A 10 32.21 36.27 9.55
C GLN A 10 32.78 35.86 10.91
N LEU A 11 33.78 34.98 10.98
CA LEU A 11 34.39 34.56 12.24
C LEU A 11 35.04 35.72 12.94
N GLU A 12 35.09 35.65 14.27
CA GLU A 12 35.62 36.73 15.12
C GLU A 12 37.06 37.15 14.76
N VAL A 13 37.87 36.18 14.32
CA VAL A 13 39.27 36.43 13.92
C VAL A 13 39.38 37.45 12.78
N PHE A 14 38.36 37.54 11.91
CA PHE A 14 38.35 38.51 10.80
C PHE A 14 37.73 39.86 11.16
N SER A 15 37.06 40.00 12.30
CA SER A 15 36.34 41.22 12.70
C SER A 15 37.27 42.45 12.87
N ARG A 16 38.55 42.23 13.16
CA ARG A 16 39.54 43.28 13.43
C ARG A 16 40.60 43.42 12.33
N THR A 17 40.47 42.68 11.23
CA THR A 17 41.51 42.59 10.21
C THR A 17 41.39 43.62 9.08
N GLY A 18 40.30 44.42 9.04
CA GLY A 18 40.05 45.31 7.92
C GLY A 18 39.75 44.54 6.64
N LEU A 19 38.99 43.43 6.77
CA LEU A 19 38.65 42.52 5.68
C LEU A 19 37.93 43.24 4.53
N LYS A 20 38.41 43.04 3.31
CA LYS A 20 37.83 43.61 2.10
C LYS A 20 37.79 42.59 0.97
N LEU A 21 36.59 42.39 0.42
CA LEU A 21 36.38 41.50 -0.74
C LEU A 21 36.60 42.27 -2.05
N TYR A 22 37.47 41.76 -2.92
CA TYR A 22 37.90 42.38 -4.18
C TYR A 22 37.26 41.72 -5.42
N ALA A 23 36.99 40.39 -5.33
CA ALA A 23 36.39 39.63 -6.42
C ALA A 23 35.60 38.41 -5.90
N GLY A 24 34.80 37.75 -6.73
CA GLY A 24 34.18 36.47 -6.45
C GLY A 24 32.95 36.53 -5.53
N GLN A 25 32.16 37.62 -5.53
CA GLN A 25 30.96 37.75 -4.71
C GLN A 25 29.90 36.68 -4.98
N SER A 26 29.80 36.21 -6.24
CA SER A 26 28.87 35.15 -6.64
C SER A 26 29.16 33.79 -5.98
N ASN A 27 30.41 33.55 -5.57
CA ASN A 27 30.90 32.25 -5.09
C ASN A 27 31.14 32.18 -3.58
N LEU A 28 30.60 33.12 -2.80
CA LEU A 28 30.73 33.10 -1.33
C LEU A 28 29.98 31.95 -0.67
N SER A 29 29.07 31.29 -1.35
CA SER A 29 28.36 30.10 -0.88
C SER A 29 29.18 28.79 -1.01
N GLN A 30 30.36 28.84 -1.66
CA GLN A 30 31.20 27.65 -1.82
C GLN A 30 31.66 27.10 -0.45
N PRO A 31 31.69 25.76 -0.30
CA PRO A 31 32.12 25.13 0.94
C PRO A 31 33.63 25.18 1.10
N ILE A 32 34.08 25.50 2.33
CA ILE A 32 35.48 25.37 2.74
C ILE A 32 35.68 23.99 3.36
N ARG A 33 36.65 23.25 2.82
CA ARG A 33 37.02 21.91 3.33
C ARG A 33 38.22 21.96 4.26
N TRP A 34 39.16 22.89 4.01
CA TRP A 34 40.41 23.03 4.74
C TRP A 34 40.95 24.47 4.66
N VAL A 35 41.78 24.86 5.61
CA VAL A 35 42.56 26.13 5.57
C VAL A 35 44.01 25.79 5.34
N HIS A 36 44.63 26.48 4.37
CA HIS A 36 46.00 26.23 3.98
C HIS A 36 46.82 27.53 3.97
N PRO A 37 47.55 27.87 5.06
CA PRO A 37 48.54 28.96 5.04
C PRO A 37 49.70 28.56 4.12
N THR A 38 50.09 29.45 3.22
CA THR A 38 51.13 29.13 2.25
C THR A 38 51.83 30.33 1.68
N GLU A 39 53.16 30.21 1.51
CA GLU A 39 54.00 31.13 0.76
C GLU A 39 54.69 30.42 -0.43
N VAL A 40 54.18 29.26 -0.81
CA VAL A 40 54.74 28.44 -1.90
C VAL A 40 54.21 28.89 -3.26
N PRO A 41 55.09 29.24 -4.22
CA PRO A 41 54.67 29.76 -5.55
C PRO A 41 53.83 28.78 -6.38
N ASP A 42 54.06 27.48 -6.23
CA ASP A 42 53.43 26.42 -7.01
C ASP A 42 52.45 25.57 -6.13
N ILE A 43 51.72 26.25 -5.25
CA ILE A 43 50.81 25.61 -4.30
C ILE A 43 49.70 24.80 -4.98
N ALA A 44 49.28 25.19 -6.17
CA ALA A 44 48.17 24.57 -6.91
C ALA A 44 48.30 23.04 -7.03
N ARG A 45 49.50 22.49 -7.17
CA ARG A 45 49.78 21.05 -7.27
C ARG A 45 49.47 20.25 -5.99
N PHE A 46 49.31 20.93 -4.86
CA PHE A 46 49.03 20.32 -3.56
C PHE A 46 47.59 20.47 -3.15
N LEU A 47 46.79 21.24 -3.90
CA LEU A 47 45.37 21.43 -3.62
C LEU A 47 44.54 20.23 -4.10
N THR A 48 43.46 19.98 -3.38
CA THR A 48 42.49 18.93 -3.67
C THR A 48 41.09 19.48 -3.96
N GLY A 49 40.96 20.82 -3.83
CA GLY A 49 39.71 21.57 -4.04
C GLY A 49 39.00 21.90 -2.72
N GLY A 50 38.47 23.12 -2.66
CA GLY A 50 37.72 23.62 -1.48
C GLY A 50 38.62 24.20 -0.37
N GLU A 51 39.87 24.53 -0.64
CA GLU A 51 40.75 25.14 0.34
C GLU A 51 40.55 26.66 0.44
N MET A 52 40.61 27.19 1.68
CA MET A 52 40.85 28.58 1.98
C MET A 52 42.38 28.81 2.04
N LEU A 53 42.93 29.51 1.07
CA LEU A 53 44.35 29.84 1.06
C LEU A 53 44.62 31.14 1.81
N LEU A 54 45.59 31.12 2.75
CA LEU A 54 46.05 32.29 3.49
C LEU A 54 47.50 32.56 3.11
N THR A 55 47.81 33.80 2.68
CA THR A 55 49.17 34.16 2.29
C THR A 55 49.49 35.62 2.60
N ALA A 56 50.73 35.91 2.91
CA ALA A 56 51.25 37.28 2.94
C ALA A 56 51.73 37.77 1.56
N GLY A 57 51.56 36.89 0.51
CA GLY A 57 51.85 37.23 -0.88
C GLY A 57 53.29 36.99 -1.34
N LEU A 58 54.19 36.52 -0.46
CA LEU A 58 55.60 36.33 -0.80
C LEU A 58 55.85 35.35 -1.95
N GLY A 59 54.97 34.32 -2.07
CA GLY A 59 55.03 33.32 -3.12
C GLY A 59 54.42 33.77 -4.46
N ILE A 60 53.58 34.80 -4.47
CA ILE A 60 52.86 35.25 -5.66
C ILE A 60 53.77 35.95 -6.68
N GLY A 61 54.68 36.73 -6.14
CA GLY A 61 55.63 37.54 -6.93
C GLY A 61 55.06 38.90 -7.33
N ASP A 62 55.96 39.75 -7.84
CA ASP A 62 55.74 41.18 -8.09
C ASP A 62 55.36 41.53 -9.55
N SER A 63 55.47 40.60 -10.49
CA SER A 63 55.08 40.88 -11.85
C SER A 63 53.62 40.52 -12.16
N PRO A 64 52.87 41.35 -12.93
CA PRO A 64 51.49 41.08 -13.32
C PRO A 64 51.27 39.71 -13.95
N LYS A 65 52.24 39.23 -14.76
CA LYS A 65 52.16 37.92 -15.39
C LYS A 65 52.22 36.75 -14.38
N ARG A 66 53.04 36.88 -13.33
CA ARG A 66 53.13 35.86 -12.27
C ARG A 66 51.89 35.85 -11.38
N GLN A 67 51.38 37.04 -11.07
CA GLN A 67 50.16 37.23 -10.28
C GLN A 67 48.95 36.58 -10.98
N ARG A 68 48.76 36.85 -12.26
CA ARG A 68 47.68 36.22 -13.05
C ARG A 68 47.84 34.72 -13.09
N ARG A 69 49.03 34.21 -13.41
CA ARG A 69 49.31 32.78 -13.45
C ARG A 69 49.00 32.09 -12.11
N TYR A 70 49.36 32.72 -11.00
CA TYR A 70 49.04 32.16 -9.67
C TYR A 70 47.54 31.97 -9.44
N ILE A 71 46.72 32.98 -9.77
CA ILE A 71 45.26 32.89 -9.72
C ILE A 71 44.74 31.81 -10.66
N ASP A 72 45.20 31.77 -11.91
CA ASP A 72 44.76 30.75 -12.90
C ASP A 72 45.02 29.32 -12.38
N GLU A 73 46.20 29.08 -11.78
CA GLU A 73 46.59 27.77 -11.27
C GLU A 73 45.76 27.34 -10.03
N ILE A 74 45.53 28.23 -9.06
CA ILE A 74 44.77 27.89 -7.86
C ILE A 74 43.27 27.79 -8.14
N ALA A 75 42.72 28.59 -9.06
CA ALA A 75 41.34 28.49 -9.50
C ALA A 75 41.11 27.18 -10.23
N ALA A 76 42.00 26.79 -11.15
CA ALA A 76 41.94 25.50 -11.83
C ALA A 76 42.06 24.31 -10.89
N ALA A 77 42.77 24.46 -9.76
CA ALA A 77 42.88 23.46 -8.71
C ALA A 77 41.66 23.45 -7.76
N GLY A 78 40.70 24.37 -7.92
CA GLY A 78 39.44 24.40 -7.17
C GLY A 78 39.55 25.03 -5.79
N ALA A 79 40.47 25.96 -5.55
CA ALA A 79 40.53 26.74 -4.31
C ALA A 79 39.21 27.48 -4.06
N ALA A 80 38.71 27.46 -2.83
CA ALA A 80 37.43 28.09 -2.46
C ALA A 80 37.58 29.62 -2.29
N VAL A 81 38.69 30.09 -1.78
CA VAL A 81 38.98 31.52 -1.53
C VAL A 81 40.47 31.74 -1.36
N LEU A 82 40.98 32.88 -1.85
CA LEU A 82 42.31 33.36 -1.56
C LEU A 82 42.22 34.58 -0.65
N VAL A 83 42.91 34.52 0.50
CA VAL A 83 43.00 35.60 1.48
C VAL A 83 44.46 36.08 1.53
N ILE A 84 44.66 37.36 1.23
CA ILE A 84 45.99 37.98 1.18
C ILE A 84 46.12 39.05 2.27
N GLU A 85 47.16 38.97 3.08
CA GLU A 85 47.53 40.01 4.04
C GLU A 85 48.22 41.16 3.32
N LEU A 86 47.70 42.37 3.51
CA LEU A 86 48.18 43.61 2.88
C LEU A 86 48.95 44.47 3.89
N SER A 87 49.85 43.84 4.68
CA SER A 87 50.60 44.48 5.75
C SER A 87 51.96 45.08 5.30
N GLY A 88 52.20 45.16 3.98
CA GLY A 88 53.46 45.67 3.44
C GLY A 88 54.62 44.67 3.33
N ARG A 89 54.37 43.37 3.66
CA ARG A 89 55.41 42.33 3.49
C ARG A 89 55.67 42.00 2.02
N ALA A 90 54.62 41.81 1.23
CA ALA A 90 54.70 41.65 -0.22
C ALA A 90 53.87 42.72 -0.95
N PHE A 91 52.72 43.08 -0.40
CA PHE A 91 51.80 44.03 -0.98
C PHE A 91 51.30 45.03 0.07
N ASP A 92 51.30 46.35 -0.25
CA ASP A 92 50.64 47.40 0.52
C ASP A 92 49.18 47.57 0.08
N HIS A 93 48.88 47.17 -1.14
CA HIS A 93 47.55 47.23 -1.77
C HIS A 93 47.34 46.01 -2.64
N MET A 94 46.08 45.61 -2.80
CA MET A 94 45.74 44.47 -3.68
C MET A 94 46.11 44.80 -5.13
N PRO A 95 47.01 44.01 -5.77
CA PRO A 95 47.41 44.24 -7.15
C PRO A 95 46.26 44.05 -8.11
N GLU A 96 46.13 44.98 -9.11
CA GLU A 96 45.04 44.93 -10.08
C GLU A 96 45.05 43.63 -10.92
N ALA A 97 46.23 43.09 -11.25
CA ALA A 97 46.37 41.83 -11.98
C ALA A 97 45.77 40.63 -11.22
N LEU A 98 45.81 40.62 -9.88
CA LEU A 98 45.16 39.61 -9.05
C LEU A 98 43.65 39.79 -9.08
N ILE A 99 43.16 41.05 -9.01
CA ILE A 99 41.72 41.35 -9.00
C ILE A 99 41.09 40.94 -10.33
N GLU A 100 41.73 41.33 -11.46
CA GLU A 100 41.25 40.99 -12.81
C GLU A 100 41.19 39.47 -13.02
N ALA A 101 42.25 38.75 -12.71
CA ALA A 101 42.30 37.29 -12.84
C ALA A 101 41.26 36.60 -11.91
N ALA A 102 41.13 37.04 -10.67
CA ALA A 102 40.15 36.51 -9.74
C ALA A 102 38.71 36.76 -10.22
N ARG A 103 38.40 37.88 -10.84
CA ARG A 103 37.11 38.16 -11.45
C ARG A 103 36.81 37.24 -12.64
N GLU A 104 37.79 36.99 -13.51
CA GLU A 104 37.63 36.08 -14.66
C GLU A 104 37.28 34.66 -14.24
N HIS A 105 37.83 34.19 -13.09
CA HIS A 105 37.59 32.87 -12.52
C HIS A 105 36.46 32.85 -11.48
N GLU A 106 35.84 34.01 -11.20
CA GLU A 106 34.87 34.17 -10.12
C GLU A 106 35.41 33.66 -8.74
N LEU A 107 36.74 33.66 -8.56
CA LEU A 107 37.39 33.23 -7.33
C LEU A 107 37.24 34.31 -6.25
N PRO A 108 36.69 34.00 -5.08
CA PRO A 108 36.69 34.90 -3.95
C PRO A 108 38.10 35.34 -3.59
N LEU A 109 38.37 36.65 -3.71
CA LEU A 109 39.66 37.28 -3.37
C LEU A 109 39.46 38.28 -2.24
N VAL A 110 40.08 38.03 -1.14
CA VAL A 110 39.97 38.82 0.10
C VAL A 110 41.30 39.42 0.46
N GLY A 111 41.32 40.70 0.82
CA GLY A 111 42.48 41.37 1.44
C GLY A 111 42.22 41.64 2.91
N LEU A 112 43.26 41.54 3.71
CA LEU A 112 43.28 41.91 5.12
C LEU A 112 44.25 43.09 5.30
N ASP A 113 43.72 44.25 5.72
CA ASP A 113 44.52 45.48 5.88
C ASP A 113 45.41 45.41 7.12
N ASN A 114 45.07 44.61 8.13
CA ASN A 114 45.83 44.43 9.34
C ASN A 114 46.45 43.04 9.43
N GLU A 115 47.62 42.95 10.07
CA GLU A 115 48.30 41.67 10.32
C GLU A 115 47.45 40.75 11.21
N VAL A 116 47.33 39.50 10.83
CA VAL A 116 46.65 38.47 11.61
C VAL A 116 47.50 37.20 11.66
N PRO A 117 47.63 36.56 12.82
CA PRO A 117 48.30 35.27 12.88
C PRO A 117 47.49 34.20 12.10
N PHE A 118 48.03 33.71 10.99
CA PHE A 118 47.36 32.70 10.18
C PHE A 118 47.04 31.41 10.95
N VAL A 119 47.80 31.13 12.02
CA VAL A 119 47.53 30.01 12.92
C VAL A 119 46.21 30.19 13.66
N GLU A 120 45.85 31.40 14.06
CA GLU A 120 44.58 31.70 14.74
C GLU A 120 43.41 31.59 13.77
N VAL A 121 43.55 32.10 12.53
CA VAL A 121 42.55 31.94 11.45
C VAL A 121 42.32 30.46 11.17
N SER A 122 43.42 29.70 11.00
CA SER A 122 43.36 28.28 10.75
C SER A 122 42.67 27.52 11.87
N ALA A 123 43.01 27.84 13.13
CA ALA A 123 42.43 27.20 14.30
C ALA A 123 40.90 27.43 14.38
N GLN A 124 40.45 28.70 14.27
CA GLN A 124 39.02 29.02 14.37
C GLN A 124 38.21 28.44 13.23
N VAL A 125 38.71 28.48 11.98
CA VAL A 125 38.00 27.89 10.85
C VAL A 125 37.96 26.37 10.99
N HIS A 126 39.05 25.71 11.38
CA HIS A 126 39.06 24.25 11.58
C HIS A 126 38.15 23.83 12.74
N GLU A 127 38.16 24.54 13.87
CA GLU A 127 37.28 24.30 15.00
C GLU A 127 35.82 24.37 14.54
N SER A 128 35.45 25.43 13.82
CA SER A 128 34.08 25.57 13.27
C SER A 128 33.69 24.47 12.29
N ILE A 129 34.64 23.99 11.46
CA ILE A 129 34.40 22.86 10.55
C ILE A 129 34.18 21.55 11.33
N VAL A 130 34.99 21.33 12.40
CA VAL A 130 34.89 20.14 13.25
C VAL A 130 33.59 20.17 14.04
N ASP A 131 33.28 21.30 14.68
CA ASP A 131 32.03 21.45 15.46
C ASP A 131 30.81 21.21 14.60
N GLN A 132 30.77 21.72 13.37
CA GLN A 132 29.67 21.48 12.46
C GLN A 132 29.53 19.98 12.12
N ARG A 133 30.64 19.28 11.88
CA ARG A 133 30.60 17.82 11.61
C ARG A 133 30.12 17.03 12.82
N VAL A 134 30.53 17.45 14.04
CA VAL A 134 30.07 16.84 15.28
C VAL A 134 28.56 17.04 15.47
N LEU A 135 28.07 18.26 15.21
CA LEU A 135 26.63 18.56 15.27
C LEU A 135 25.82 17.72 14.24
N ASP A 136 26.32 17.61 13.01
CA ASP A 136 25.68 16.78 11.98
C ASP A 136 25.66 15.30 12.41
N LEU A 137 26.78 14.79 12.97
CA LEU A 137 26.84 13.41 13.46
C LEU A 137 25.86 13.16 14.61
N MET A 138 25.78 14.07 15.58
CA MET A 138 24.84 14.00 16.69
C MET A 138 23.37 14.03 16.18
N ALA A 139 23.08 14.84 15.15
CA ALA A 139 21.78 14.86 14.51
C ALA A 139 21.44 13.51 13.85
N TYR A 140 22.40 12.91 13.12
CA TYR A 140 22.22 11.58 12.51
C TYR A 140 21.99 10.48 13.56
N GLU A 141 22.75 10.50 14.67
CA GLU A 141 22.57 9.54 15.77
C GLU A 141 21.18 9.69 16.43
N ARG A 142 20.76 10.93 16.69
CA ARG A 142 19.43 11.20 17.25
C ARG A 142 18.31 10.69 16.32
N LEU A 143 18.40 10.98 15.03
CA LEU A 143 17.44 10.52 14.04
C LEU A 143 17.38 8.99 13.98
N ASN A 144 18.55 8.36 13.91
CA ASN A 144 18.62 6.89 13.89
C ASN A 144 18.00 6.28 15.15
N ALA A 145 18.28 6.85 16.33
CA ALA A 145 17.68 6.41 17.58
C ALA A 145 16.15 6.56 17.57
N THR A 146 15.62 7.68 17.07
CA THR A 146 14.18 7.93 16.97
C THR A 146 13.50 6.89 16.08
N PHE A 147 13.97 6.68 14.85
CA PHE A 147 13.39 5.70 13.94
C PHE A 147 13.55 4.27 14.44
N MET A 148 14.68 3.94 15.08
CA MET A 148 14.88 2.62 15.69
C MET A 148 13.91 2.36 16.85
N GLN A 149 13.60 3.36 17.67
CA GLN A 149 12.61 3.23 18.74
C GLN A 149 11.21 2.96 18.19
N LEU A 150 10.82 3.60 17.08
CA LEU A 150 9.55 3.34 16.41
C LEU A 150 9.48 1.89 15.90
N LEU A 151 10.56 1.37 15.30
CA LEU A 151 10.67 -0.02 14.86
C LEU A 151 10.54 -1.01 16.02
N LEU A 152 11.29 -0.80 17.10
CA LEU A 152 11.27 -1.67 18.28
C LEU A 152 9.94 -1.64 19.01
N ALA A 153 9.20 -0.52 18.95
CA ALA A 153 7.86 -0.41 19.49
C ALA A 153 6.79 -1.09 18.62
N GLY A 154 7.17 -1.68 17.47
CA GLY A 154 6.24 -2.35 16.56
C GLY A 154 5.19 -1.41 15.97
N ARG A 155 5.55 -0.12 15.79
CA ARG A 155 4.64 0.88 15.23
C ARG A 155 4.41 0.62 13.75
N ASP A 156 3.23 1.00 13.25
CA ASP A 156 2.91 1.02 11.84
C ASP A 156 3.66 2.13 11.09
N HIS A 157 3.34 2.38 9.83
CA HIS A 157 4.03 3.36 8.98
C HIS A 157 3.73 4.83 9.33
N VAL A 158 2.59 5.14 9.99
CA VAL A 158 2.16 6.53 10.26
C VAL A 158 3.14 7.27 11.18
N PRO A 159 3.59 6.74 12.33
CA PRO A 159 4.56 7.43 13.18
C PRO A 159 5.89 7.75 12.50
N PHE A 160 6.27 7.02 11.44
CA PHE A 160 7.49 7.33 10.67
C PHE A 160 7.29 8.56 9.78
N THR A 161 6.11 8.71 9.16
CA THR A 161 5.79 9.93 8.41
C THR A 161 5.66 11.14 9.32
N ASP A 162 5.09 10.98 10.53
CA ASP A 162 4.98 12.04 11.54
C ASP A 162 6.36 12.50 12.01
N ALA A 163 7.25 11.56 12.36
CA ALA A 163 8.61 11.86 12.80
C ALA A 163 9.42 12.55 11.71
N LEU A 164 9.28 12.11 10.45
CA LEU A 164 9.93 12.75 9.32
C LEU A 164 9.41 14.17 9.12
N ALA A 165 8.09 14.38 9.12
CA ALA A 165 7.48 15.70 8.95
C ALA A 165 7.92 16.67 10.03
N ALA A 166 8.01 16.21 11.29
CA ALA A 166 8.51 17.01 12.41
C ALA A 166 9.98 17.41 12.25
N GLU A 167 10.82 16.51 11.73
CA GLU A 167 12.25 16.79 11.53
C GLU A 167 12.51 17.73 10.37
N VAL A 168 11.81 17.53 9.23
CA VAL A 168 12.03 18.36 8.04
C VAL A 168 11.25 19.67 8.08
N GLY A 169 10.24 19.79 8.97
CA GLY A 169 9.35 20.95 9.06
C GLY A 169 8.47 21.15 7.83
N ARG A 170 8.16 20.09 7.11
CA ARG A 170 7.48 20.11 5.80
C ARG A 170 6.50 18.96 5.68
N PRO A 171 5.47 19.08 4.82
CA PRO A 171 4.51 17.99 4.59
C PRO A 171 5.18 16.75 4.00
N VAL A 172 4.75 15.60 4.51
CA VAL A 172 5.21 14.26 4.07
C VAL A 172 4.01 13.45 3.64
N VAL A 173 4.11 12.82 2.46
CA VAL A 173 3.07 11.97 1.88
C VAL A 173 3.65 10.58 1.60
N LEU A 174 2.97 9.55 2.03
CA LEU A 174 3.24 8.16 1.67
C LEU A 174 2.14 7.69 0.72
N GLU A 175 2.51 7.29 -0.49
CA GLU A 175 1.60 6.70 -1.47
C GLU A 175 1.94 5.26 -1.79
N ASP A 176 0.94 4.48 -2.16
CA ASP A 176 1.10 3.10 -2.64
C ASP A 176 1.38 3.03 -4.15
N ALA A 177 1.52 1.80 -4.69
CA ALA A 177 1.75 1.55 -6.11
C ALA A 177 0.61 2.04 -7.02
N THR A 178 -0.59 2.24 -6.47
CA THR A 178 -1.78 2.75 -7.18
C THR A 178 -1.94 4.26 -7.06
N ARG A 179 -0.96 4.95 -6.44
CA ARG A 179 -0.90 6.39 -6.18
C ARG A 179 -1.97 6.88 -5.19
N GLN A 180 -2.48 5.99 -4.36
CA GLN A 180 -3.36 6.37 -3.27
C GLN A 180 -2.55 6.81 -2.07
N VAL A 181 -2.96 7.90 -1.43
CA VAL A 181 -2.35 8.38 -0.19
C VAL A 181 -2.67 7.41 0.93
N VAL A 182 -1.63 6.82 1.51
CA VAL A 182 -1.72 5.87 2.62
C VAL A 182 -1.49 6.55 3.96
N ALA A 183 -0.60 7.55 3.99
CA ALA A 183 -0.37 8.40 5.16
C ALA A 183 0.04 9.80 4.73
N TYR A 184 -0.33 10.78 5.57
CA TYR A 184 0.00 12.18 5.38
C TYR A 184 0.29 12.83 6.72
N SER A 185 1.34 13.65 6.80
CA SER A 185 1.80 14.30 8.04
C SER A 185 2.36 15.70 7.77
N GLY A 186 2.20 16.62 8.71
CA GLY A 186 2.80 17.95 8.65
C GLY A 186 2.07 18.95 7.75
N GLY A 187 0.76 18.81 7.56
CA GLY A 187 -0.04 19.59 6.62
C GLY A 187 -0.21 21.07 6.96
N THR A 188 -0.27 21.88 5.89
CA THR A 188 -0.77 23.26 5.88
C THR A 188 -2.05 23.31 5.05
N ALA A 189 -2.81 24.41 5.10
CA ALA A 189 -4.02 24.56 4.29
C ALA A 189 -3.75 24.43 2.76
N GLU A 190 -2.56 24.85 2.30
CA GLU A 190 -2.15 24.72 0.88
C GLU A 190 -1.86 23.27 0.50
N SER A 191 -1.27 22.49 1.40
CA SER A 191 -1.01 21.08 1.16
C SER A 191 -2.27 20.22 1.21
N ASP A 192 -3.31 20.64 1.93
CA ASP A 192 -4.62 19.97 1.95
C ASP A 192 -5.34 20.11 0.59
N GLU A 193 -5.18 21.23 -0.10
CA GLU A 193 -5.70 21.44 -1.46
C GLU A 193 -4.98 20.54 -2.47
N MET A 194 -3.67 20.42 -2.37
CA MET A 194 -2.85 19.51 -3.21
C MET A 194 -3.24 18.05 -3.03
N LEU A 195 -3.56 17.62 -1.80
CA LEU A 195 -3.99 16.25 -1.51
C LEU A 195 -5.33 15.90 -2.17
N SER A 196 -6.20 16.87 -2.41
CA SER A 196 -7.49 16.64 -3.07
C SER A 196 -7.34 16.16 -4.51
N ASP A 197 -6.20 16.44 -5.17
CA ASP A 197 -5.85 15.97 -6.53
C ASP A 197 -4.49 15.26 -6.58
N TRP A 198 -4.18 14.51 -5.51
CA TRP A 198 -2.88 13.86 -5.35
C TRP A 198 -2.50 12.94 -6.51
N GLU A 199 -3.44 12.16 -7.03
CA GLU A 199 -3.17 11.23 -8.13
C GLU A 199 -2.67 11.96 -9.38
N HIS A 200 -3.22 13.14 -9.67
CA HIS A 200 -2.79 14.00 -10.77
C HIS A 200 -1.40 14.58 -10.51
N HIS A 201 -1.15 15.11 -9.31
CA HIS A 201 0.15 15.63 -8.89
C HIS A 201 1.25 14.55 -8.98
N SER A 202 1.02 13.39 -8.40
CA SER A 202 1.97 12.27 -8.44
C SER A 202 2.26 11.79 -9.87
N ARG A 203 1.28 11.87 -10.78
CA ARG A 203 1.47 11.48 -12.20
C ARG A 203 2.40 12.45 -12.93
N ILE A 204 2.23 13.74 -12.74
CA ILE A 204 3.05 14.79 -13.34
C ILE A 204 4.51 14.65 -12.86
N GLU A 205 4.73 14.50 -11.56
CA GLU A 205 6.06 14.32 -10.97
C GLU A 205 6.79 13.08 -11.51
N HIS A 206 6.05 11.98 -11.80
CA HIS A 206 6.62 10.78 -12.38
C HIS A 206 7.05 10.98 -13.84
N GLU A 207 6.33 11.77 -14.63
CA GLU A 207 6.65 12.05 -16.03
C GLU A 207 7.86 12.96 -16.17
N HIS A 208 8.00 13.99 -15.34
CA HIS A 208 9.14 14.92 -15.38
C HIS A 208 10.48 14.27 -14.99
N SER A 209 10.46 13.20 -14.18
CA SER A 209 11.69 12.48 -13.80
C SER A 209 12.31 11.67 -14.94
N HIS A 210 11.60 11.44 -16.04
CA HIS A 210 12.08 10.72 -17.22
C HIS A 210 12.55 11.64 -18.35
N SER A 211 12.27 12.94 -18.28
CA SER A 211 12.72 13.91 -19.28
C SER A 211 13.89 14.73 -18.74
N SER A 212 15.10 14.36 -19.15
CA SER A 212 16.36 15.06 -18.82
C SER A 212 16.53 16.39 -19.59
N SER A 213 15.45 17.04 -20.04
CA SER A 213 15.47 18.35 -20.69
C SER A 213 14.18 19.11 -20.39
N GLY A 214 14.08 19.71 -19.22
CA GLY A 214 13.00 20.60 -18.85
C GLY A 214 13.53 21.82 -18.10
N ASN A 215 13.10 23.00 -18.49
CA ASN A 215 13.41 24.28 -17.86
C ASN A 215 13.25 24.20 -16.33
N ALA A 216 14.25 24.64 -15.62
CA ALA A 216 14.36 24.63 -14.16
C ALA A 216 13.35 25.53 -13.42
N ASN A 217 12.32 26.05 -14.06
CA ASN A 217 11.39 27.02 -13.50
C ASN A 217 10.00 26.48 -13.11
N ASP A 218 9.68 25.19 -13.36
CA ASP A 218 8.37 24.61 -13.03
C ASP A 218 8.44 23.42 -12.06
N ALA A 219 9.58 23.16 -11.44
CA ALA A 219 9.69 22.14 -10.41
C ALA A 219 9.13 22.71 -9.09
N GLU A 220 7.85 22.55 -8.85
CA GLU A 220 7.34 22.47 -7.48
C GLU A 220 8.11 21.34 -6.81
N ALA A 221 9.14 21.71 -6.05
CA ALA A 221 10.17 20.81 -5.65
C ALA A 221 9.65 19.81 -4.62
N CYS A 222 9.37 18.61 -5.10
CA CYS A 222 9.06 17.43 -4.30
C CYS A 222 10.23 16.45 -4.37
N THR A 223 10.82 16.12 -3.23
CA THR A 223 11.79 15.04 -3.14
C THR A 223 11.08 13.75 -2.78
N ARG A 224 11.35 12.67 -3.54
CA ARG A 224 10.73 11.35 -3.31
C ARG A 224 11.75 10.25 -3.13
N ARG A 225 11.37 9.21 -2.39
CA ARG A 225 12.11 7.97 -2.22
C ARG A 225 11.21 6.76 -2.45
N PRO A 226 11.67 5.74 -3.20
CA PRO A 226 10.88 4.53 -3.39
C PRO A 226 10.86 3.71 -2.10
N VAL A 227 9.69 3.31 -1.66
CA VAL A 227 9.51 2.31 -0.61
C VAL A 227 9.56 0.94 -1.27
N VAL A 228 10.59 0.15 -0.97
CA VAL A 228 10.84 -1.14 -1.61
C VAL A 228 10.65 -2.27 -0.61
N LEU A 229 9.80 -3.25 -0.93
CA LEU A 229 9.56 -4.45 -0.13
C LEU A 229 10.03 -5.67 -0.89
N ARG A 230 11.01 -6.41 -0.36
CA ARG A 230 11.56 -7.64 -0.98
C ARG A 230 12.01 -7.47 -2.45
N GLY A 231 12.53 -6.27 -2.79
CA GLY A 231 13.00 -5.95 -4.13
C GLY A 231 11.93 -5.41 -5.08
N GLU A 232 10.66 -5.38 -4.68
CA GLU A 232 9.58 -4.79 -5.45
C GLU A 232 9.18 -3.44 -4.88
N ARG A 233 8.92 -2.48 -5.75
CA ARG A 233 8.45 -1.15 -5.34
C ARG A 233 7.01 -1.24 -4.86
N TRP A 234 6.80 -0.93 -3.58
CA TRP A 234 5.49 -0.88 -2.96
C TRP A 234 4.80 0.47 -3.13
N GLY A 235 5.57 1.56 -3.15
CA GLY A 235 5.06 2.92 -3.23
C GLY A 235 6.18 3.95 -3.17
N TRP A 236 5.83 5.19 -2.79
CA TRP A 236 6.76 6.30 -2.69
C TRP A 236 6.52 7.11 -1.41
N LEU A 237 7.61 7.57 -0.82
CA LEU A 237 7.61 8.57 0.24
C LEU A 237 8.00 9.92 -0.36
N HIS A 238 7.17 10.92 -0.18
CA HIS A 238 7.36 12.29 -0.70
C HIS A 238 7.55 13.27 0.44
N VAL A 239 8.48 14.22 0.25
CA VAL A 239 8.61 15.42 1.08
C VAL A 239 8.35 16.61 0.17
N LEU A 240 7.30 17.36 0.48
CA LEU A 240 6.91 18.55 -0.27
C LEU A 240 7.76 19.75 0.21
N HIS A 241 8.60 20.26 -0.66
CA HIS A 241 9.43 21.42 -0.36
C HIS A 241 9.38 22.41 -1.53
N GLY A 242 9.19 23.67 -1.27
CA GLY A 242 9.26 24.71 -2.30
C GLY A 242 10.64 24.78 -2.99
N ALA A 243 11.01 25.93 -3.50
CA ALA A 243 12.28 26.14 -4.24
C ALA A 243 13.58 25.87 -3.44
N GLU A 244 13.49 25.69 -2.12
CA GLU A 244 14.67 25.45 -1.28
C GLU A 244 15.05 23.97 -1.28
N PRO A 245 16.31 23.62 -1.60
CA PRO A 245 16.76 22.24 -1.59
C PRO A 245 16.75 21.64 -0.17
N MET A 246 16.60 20.32 -0.08
CA MET A 246 16.68 19.61 1.20
C MET A 246 18.10 19.65 1.76
N SER A 247 18.23 19.88 3.09
CA SER A 247 19.51 19.74 3.79
C SER A 247 19.99 18.27 3.79
N GLY A 248 21.29 18.07 4.00
CA GLY A 248 21.84 16.71 4.12
C GLY A 248 21.21 15.91 5.28
N THR A 249 20.90 16.57 6.39
CA THR A 249 20.22 15.96 7.54
C THR A 249 18.79 15.55 7.20
N ALA A 250 18.03 16.40 6.48
CA ALA A 250 16.68 16.08 6.01
C ALA A 250 16.68 14.93 5.02
N ALA A 251 17.64 14.87 4.08
CA ALA A 251 17.80 13.75 3.16
C ALA A 251 18.08 12.43 3.90
N TYR A 252 18.96 12.46 4.89
CA TYR A 252 19.25 11.31 5.76
C TYR A 252 18.01 10.87 6.54
N ALA A 253 17.25 11.81 7.13
CA ALA A 253 16.00 11.50 7.82
C ALA A 253 15.00 10.80 6.91
N MET A 254 14.86 11.27 5.66
CA MET A 254 13.99 10.68 4.65
C MET A 254 14.41 9.23 4.31
N ASP A 255 15.71 8.99 4.14
CA ASP A 255 16.22 7.64 3.87
C ASP A 255 15.91 6.69 5.05
N ARG A 256 16.15 7.14 6.30
CA ARG A 256 15.82 6.34 7.51
C ARG A 256 14.33 6.11 7.70
N ALA A 257 13.49 7.11 7.43
CA ALA A 257 12.04 6.96 7.49
C ALA A 257 11.56 5.95 6.43
N THR A 258 12.09 6.02 5.20
CA THR A 258 11.78 5.09 4.12
C THR A 258 12.10 3.64 4.50
N ASP A 259 13.28 3.39 5.06
CA ASP A 259 13.68 2.07 5.55
C ASP A 259 12.76 1.60 6.69
N GLY A 260 12.45 2.49 7.64
CA GLY A 260 11.55 2.21 8.76
C GLY A 260 10.14 1.85 8.30
N ILE A 261 9.58 2.62 7.36
CA ILE A 261 8.27 2.35 6.73
C ILE A 261 8.28 0.99 6.03
N ALA A 262 9.32 0.70 5.25
CA ALA A 262 9.44 -0.59 4.56
C ALA A 262 9.43 -1.77 5.54
N ILE A 263 10.18 -1.68 6.63
CA ILE A 263 10.22 -2.71 7.68
C ILE A 263 8.86 -2.82 8.40
N ALA A 264 8.22 -1.70 8.73
CA ALA A 264 6.90 -1.70 9.38
C ALA A 264 5.84 -2.35 8.49
N LEU A 265 5.82 -2.04 7.20
CA LEU A 265 4.90 -2.64 6.21
C LEU A 265 5.16 -4.14 6.02
N LEU A 266 6.44 -4.57 5.99
CA LEU A 266 6.79 -6.00 5.97
C LEU A 266 6.30 -6.70 7.22
N GLY A 267 6.55 -6.13 8.40
CA GLY A 267 6.09 -6.67 9.68
C GLY A 267 4.56 -6.78 9.76
N ALA A 268 3.84 -5.79 9.28
CA ALA A 268 2.37 -5.82 9.21
C ALA A 268 1.86 -6.93 8.29
N ARG A 269 2.47 -7.10 7.09
CA ARG A 269 2.13 -8.18 6.16
C ARG A 269 2.42 -9.57 6.76
N GLU A 270 3.58 -9.75 7.39
CA GLU A 270 3.94 -11.01 8.01
C GLU A 270 3.05 -11.34 9.22
N SER A 271 2.73 -10.34 10.05
CA SER A 271 1.81 -10.49 11.16
C SER A 271 0.40 -10.83 10.69
N GLY A 272 -0.09 -10.18 9.62
CA GLY A 272 -1.36 -10.50 8.96
C GLY A 272 -1.37 -11.93 8.42
N ALA A 273 -0.35 -12.33 7.66
CA ALA A 273 -0.23 -13.68 7.11
C ALA A 273 -0.16 -14.75 8.20
N GLN A 274 0.58 -14.51 9.29
CA GLN A 274 0.61 -15.42 10.45
C GLN A 274 -0.72 -15.49 11.18
N ALA A 275 -1.44 -14.37 11.31
CA ALA A 275 -2.76 -14.35 11.91
C ALA A 275 -3.77 -15.14 11.06
N ALA A 276 -3.78 -14.93 9.73
CA ALA A 276 -4.60 -15.70 8.80
C ALA A 276 -4.27 -17.20 8.86
N GLN A 277 -2.97 -17.56 8.86
CA GLN A 277 -2.54 -18.95 8.98
C GLN A 277 -3.03 -19.61 10.29
N ARG A 278 -2.98 -18.90 11.42
CA ARG A 278 -3.51 -19.39 12.71
C ARG A 278 -5.02 -19.56 12.66
N GLN A 279 -5.75 -18.65 12.05
CA GLN A 279 -7.20 -18.75 11.86
C GLN A 279 -7.54 -19.95 10.96
N ASN A 280 -6.88 -20.10 9.82
CA ASN A 280 -7.05 -21.23 8.90
C ASN A 280 -6.78 -22.56 9.57
N ALA A 281 -5.69 -22.69 10.33
CA ALA A 281 -5.37 -23.89 11.09
C ALA A 281 -6.43 -24.23 12.16
N LEU A 282 -6.97 -23.22 12.85
CA LEU A 282 -8.00 -23.41 13.85
C LEU A 282 -9.32 -23.90 13.22
N VAL A 283 -9.74 -23.28 12.11
CA VAL A 283 -10.94 -23.68 11.36
C VAL A 283 -10.77 -25.07 10.77
N SER A 284 -9.64 -25.39 10.15
CA SER A 284 -9.37 -26.71 9.59
C SER A 284 -9.50 -27.83 10.62
N ARG A 285 -9.01 -27.61 11.84
CA ARG A 285 -9.16 -28.58 12.95
C ARG A 285 -10.60 -28.77 13.39
N LEU A 286 -11.41 -27.71 13.36
CA LEU A 286 -12.85 -27.82 13.62
C LEU A 286 -13.55 -28.65 12.53
N LEU A 287 -13.24 -28.38 11.26
CA LEU A 287 -13.84 -29.06 10.12
C LEU A 287 -13.45 -30.53 10.02
N LEU A 288 -12.23 -30.88 10.45
CA LEU A 288 -11.75 -32.28 10.51
C LEU A 288 -12.30 -33.04 11.74
N GLY A 289 -12.99 -32.34 12.67
CA GLY A 289 -13.49 -32.94 13.91
C GLY A 289 -12.41 -33.15 14.98
N ASP A 290 -11.21 -32.62 14.82
CA ASP A 290 -10.09 -32.73 15.77
C ASP A 290 -10.35 -31.95 17.07
N ILE A 291 -11.24 -30.95 17.03
CA ILE A 291 -11.64 -30.14 18.16
C ILE A 291 -13.15 -29.91 18.18
N SER A 292 -13.72 -29.88 19.40
CA SER A 292 -15.11 -29.47 19.57
C SER A 292 -15.30 -27.97 19.40
N GLY A 293 -16.55 -27.52 19.21
CA GLY A 293 -16.87 -26.10 19.13
C GLY A 293 -16.50 -25.32 20.39
N ASP A 294 -16.64 -25.92 21.61
CA ASP A 294 -16.18 -25.29 22.86
C ASP A 294 -14.65 -25.11 22.89
N MET A 295 -13.92 -26.10 22.40
CA MET A 295 -12.46 -26.00 22.27
C MET A 295 -12.08 -24.95 21.23
N PHE A 296 -12.84 -24.82 20.14
CA PHE A 296 -12.65 -23.78 19.14
C PHE A 296 -12.79 -22.39 19.76
N VAL A 297 -13.88 -22.13 20.50
CA VAL A 297 -14.12 -20.85 21.19
C VAL A 297 -12.99 -20.54 22.19
N THR A 298 -12.53 -21.55 22.93
CA THR A 298 -11.42 -21.39 23.91
C THR A 298 -10.11 -21.01 23.20
N ARG A 299 -9.83 -21.60 22.03
CA ARG A 299 -8.62 -21.31 21.24
C ARG A 299 -8.73 -20.00 20.47
N ALA A 300 -9.93 -19.62 20.04
CA ALA A 300 -10.20 -18.33 19.42
C ALA A 300 -9.79 -17.17 20.33
N LEU A 301 -10.03 -17.28 21.63
CA LEU A 301 -9.59 -16.29 22.61
C LEU A 301 -8.06 -16.12 22.62
N LYS A 302 -7.30 -17.21 22.49
CA LYS A 302 -5.82 -17.17 22.48
C LYS A 302 -5.23 -16.42 21.28
N ILE A 303 -6.01 -16.30 20.21
CA ILE A 303 -5.64 -15.53 19.02
C ILE A 303 -6.35 -14.15 18.97
N GLY A 304 -6.84 -13.67 20.13
CA GLY A 304 -7.43 -12.34 20.27
C GLY A 304 -8.88 -12.21 19.81
N ARG A 305 -9.59 -13.34 19.57
CA ARG A 305 -10.99 -13.34 19.13
C ARG A 305 -11.90 -13.90 20.23
N ASP A 306 -12.59 -13.03 20.98
CA ASP A 306 -13.46 -13.44 22.08
C ASP A 306 -14.88 -13.81 21.58
N LEU A 307 -15.08 -15.10 21.37
CA LEU A 307 -16.36 -15.69 20.96
C LEU A 307 -17.18 -16.26 22.14
N ARG A 308 -16.71 -16.13 23.39
CA ARG A 308 -17.36 -16.69 24.57
C ARG A 308 -18.70 -16.02 24.86
N ASN A 309 -19.68 -16.79 25.33
CA ASN A 309 -21.02 -16.31 25.68
C ASN A 309 -21.73 -15.58 24.50
N ARG A 310 -21.43 -15.96 23.29
CA ARG A 310 -22.03 -15.43 22.07
C ARG A 310 -22.75 -16.51 21.29
N ALA A 311 -23.80 -16.12 20.57
CA ALA A 311 -24.35 -16.98 19.53
C ALA A 311 -23.42 -16.97 18.34
N LEU A 312 -23.05 -18.12 17.80
CA LEU A 312 -22.10 -18.27 16.70
C LEU A 312 -22.86 -18.40 15.37
N LEU A 313 -22.47 -17.58 14.39
CA LEU A 313 -23.02 -17.58 13.04
C LEU A 313 -21.92 -18.00 12.07
N ALA A 314 -22.16 -19.06 11.28
CA ALA A 314 -21.30 -19.43 10.19
C ALA A 314 -21.78 -18.75 8.88
N VAL A 315 -20.85 -18.11 8.17
CA VAL A 315 -21.06 -17.48 6.87
C VAL A 315 -20.07 -18.11 5.90
N LEU A 316 -20.54 -18.72 4.82
CA LEU A 316 -19.69 -19.28 3.77
C LEU A 316 -19.89 -18.50 2.49
N VAL A 317 -18.80 -17.89 1.99
CA VAL A 317 -18.78 -17.11 0.75
C VAL A 317 -18.10 -17.92 -0.34
N CYS A 318 -18.76 -18.08 -1.50
CA CYS A 318 -18.15 -18.68 -2.67
C CYS A 318 -17.20 -17.67 -3.32
N LYS A 319 -15.97 -18.06 -3.62
CA LYS A 319 -15.04 -17.21 -4.36
C LYS A 319 -15.54 -16.97 -5.77
N GLN A 320 -15.51 -15.73 -6.21
CA GLN A 320 -15.77 -15.35 -7.59
C GLN A 320 -14.43 -15.02 -8.28
N THR A 321 -14.30 -15.33 -9.55
CA THR A 321 -13.22 -14.89 -10.43
C THR A 321 -13.78 -13.81 -11.35
N PRO A 322 -13.19 -12.60 -11.51
CA PRO A 322 -11.81 -12.18 -11.39
C PRO A 322 -11.52 -11.21 -10.20
N PRO A 323 -10.28 -10.68 -10.04
CA PRO A 323 -9.73 -10.15 -8.80
C PRO A 323 -10.39 -8.84 -8.36
N GLY A 324 -11.13 -8.92 -7.25
CA GLY A 324 -11.50 -7.82 -6.37
C GLY A 324 -10.81 -8.03 -5.00
N PRO A 325 -11.12 -7.23 -3.97
CA PRO A 325 -10.68 -7.51 -2.61
C PRO A 325 -11.02 -8.98 -2.28
N THR A 326 -10.09 -9.69 -1.64
CA THR A 326 -10.29 -11.10 -1.35
C THR A 326 -11.56 -11.24 -0.50
N SER A 327 -12.29 -12.35 -0.66
CA SER A 327 -13.48 -12.62 0.17
C SER A 327 -13.14 -12.64 1.66
N GLU A 328 -11.86 -12.90 2.00
CA GLU A 328 -11.31 -12.86 3.35
C GLU A 328 -11.26 -11.43 3.88
N ASP A 329 -10.69 -10.49 3.11
CA ASP A 329 -10.63 -9.07 3.49
C ASP A 329 -12.02 -8.48 3.66
N ALA A 330 -12.95 -8.79 2.73
CA ALA A 330 -14.33 -8.31 2.78
C ALA A 330 -15.08 -8.79 4.04
N LEU A 331 -14.85 -10.04 4.48
CA LEU A 331 -15.46 -10.58 5.70
C LEU A 331 -14.79 -10.04 6.98
N ASP A 332 -13.48 -9.85 6.97
CA ASP A 332 -12.77 -9.22 8.09
C ASP A 332 -13.20 -7.75 8.24
N ASP A 333 -13.34 -7.01 7.14
CA ASP A 333 -13.85 -5.64 7.14
C ASP A 333 -15.29 -5.55 7.63
N LEU A 334 -16.14 -6.49 7.23
CA LEU A 334 -17.50 -6.59 7.73
C LEU A 334 -17.50 -6.80 9.25
N CYS A 335 -16.71 -7.74 9.77
CA CYS A 335 -16.57 -7.97 11.19
C CYS A 335 -16.07 -6.72 11.94
N ARG A 336 -15.08 -6.04 11.38
CA ARG A 336 -14.49 -4.82 11.94
C ARG A 336 -15.48 -3.66 11.95
N ALA A 337 -16.16 -3.40 10.83
CA ALA A 337 -17.15 -2.34 10.70
C ALA A 337 -18.38 -2.53 11.62
N MET A 338 -18.71 -3.79 11.96
CA MET A 338 -19.79 -4.12 12.87
C MET A 338 -19.34 -4.30 14.33
N HIS A 339 -18.04 -4.16 14.62
CA HIS A 339 -17.43 -4.41 15.94
C HIS A 339 -17.78 -5.81 16.49
N LEU A 340 -17.81 -6.82 15.62
CA LEU A 340 -18.10 -8.20 15.95
C LEU A 340 -16.81 -9.04 15.94
N PRO A 341 -16.56 -9.87 16.95
CA PRO A 341 -15.46 -10.81 16.89
C PRO A 341 -15.79 -11.89 15.86
N GLY A 342 -14.87 -12.09 14.92
CA GLY A 342 -15.00 -13.11 13.88
C GLY A 342 -13.68 -13.81 13.64
N ILE A 343 -13.74 -15.05 13.19
CA ILE A 343 -12.62 -15.82 12.65
C ILE A 343 -12.94 -16.07 11.18
N VAL A 344 -12.08 -15.59 10.31
CA VAL A 344 -12.21 -15.76 8.88
C VAL A 344 -11.12 -16.71 8.40
N ALA A 345 -11.48 -17.67 7.53
CA ALA A 345 -10.56 -18.66 7.03
C ALA A 345 -10.79 -18.91 5.53
N ASP A 346 -9.71 -18.94 4.78
CA ASP A 346 -9.69 -19.33 3.39
C ASP A 346 -9.64 -20.86 3.27
N LEU A 347 -10.63 -21.47 2.62
CA LEU A 347 -10.76 -22.91 2.40
C LEU A 347 -10.44 -23.30 0.94
N GLY A 348 -9.81 -22.40 0.17
CA GLY A 348 -9.49 -22.61 -1.25
C GLY A 348 -10.60 -22.08 -2.16
N ASP A 349 -11.67 -22.81 -2.37
CA ASP A 349 -12.83 -22.44 -3.21
C ASP A 349 -13.88 -21.60 -2.49
N HIS A 350 -13.83 -21.54 -1.16
CA HIS A 350 -14.74 -20.80 -0.29
C HIS A 350 -13.98 -20.07 0.81
N THR A 351 -14.58 -19.02 1.33
CA THR A 351 -14.12 -18.36 2.56
C THR A 351 -15.17 -18.57 3.64
N LEU A 352 -14.77 -19.09 4.80
CA LEU A 352 -15.64 -19.32 5.95
C LEU A 352 -15.38 -18.25 7.01
N ALA A 353 -16.44 -17.57 7.46
CA ALA A 353 -16.40 -16.73 8.66
C ALA A 353 -17.25 -17.35 9.79
N ILE A 354 -16.71 -17.40 10.98
CA ILE A 354 -17.43 -17.74 12.22
C ILE A 354 -17.51 -16.47 13.06
N ILE A 355 -18.71 -15.89 13.16
CA ILE A 355 -18.95 -14.57 13.74
C ILE A 355 -19.69 -14.71 15.07
N GLY A 356 -19.18 -14.08 16.12
CA GLY A 356 -19.80 -14.06 17.44
C GLY A 356 -20.82 -12.93 17.59
N LEU A 357 -22.10 -13.27 17.68
CA LEU A 357 -23.19 -12.31 17.85
C LEU A 357 -23.43 -12.00 19.34
N PRO A 358 -23.63 -10.73 19.74
CA PRO A 358 -23.91 -10.38 21.11
C PRO A 358 -25.31 -10.85 21.59
N ARG A 359 -26.26 -10.98 20.66
CA ARG A 359 -27.64 -11.49 20.85
C ARG A 359 -28.16 -12.11 19.58
N ALA A 360 -29.05 -13.08 19.67
CA ALA A 360 -29.82 -13.57 18.54
C ALA A 360 -30.65 -12.40 17.94
N GLY A 361 -30.70 -12.30 16.62
CA GLY A 361 -31.43 -11.26 15.87
C GLY A 361 -30.54 -10.27 15.11
N ASN A 362 -29.23 -10.25 15.32
CA ASN A 362 -28.29 -9.40 14.55
C ASN A 362 -27.91 -10.02 13.20
N GLU A 363 -28.30 -11.26 12.93
CA GLU A 363 -27.98 -11.97 11.68
C GLU A 363 -28.56 -11.26 10.45
N LYS A 364 -29.72 -10.61 10.54
CA LYS A 364 -30.31 -9.86 9.43
C LYS A 364 -29.38 -8.75 8.93
N ARG A 365 -28.76 -7.99 9.84
CA ARG A 365 -27.83 -6.92 9.47
C ARG A 365 -26.58 -7.44 8.77
N ILE A 366 -26.11 -8.64 9.13
CA ILE A 366 -24.99 -9.30 8.44
C ILE A 366 -25.41 -9.69 7.03
N VAL A 367 -26.60 -10.32 6.88
CA VAL A 367 -27.15 -10.69 5.58
C VAL A 367 -27.31 -9.47 4.65
N ASP A 368 -27.86 -8.37 5.17
CA ASP A 368 -28.06 -7.13 4.40
C ASP A 368 -26.71 -6.55 3.95
N ARG A 369 -25.68 -6.58 4.81
CA ARG A 369 -24.34 -6.13 4.47
C ARG A 369 -23.65 -7.04 3.45
N LEU A 370 -23.76 -8.36 3.60
CA LEU A 370 -23.24 -9.33 2.62
C LEU A 370 -23.90 -9.15 1.25
N GLY A 371 -25.21 -8.86 1.22
CA GLY A 371 -25.94 -8.59 -0.02
C GLY A 371 -25.44 -7.36 -0.78
N ALA A 372 -24.81 -6.42 -0.09
CA ALA A 372 -24.19 -5.22 -0.70
C ALA A 372 -22.77 -5.48 -1.27
N LEU A 373 -22.16 -6.64 -0.97
CA LEU A 373 -20.78 -6.98 -1.37
C LEU A 373 -20.70 -7.74 -2.72
N ASP A 374 -21.81 -7.93 -3.40
CA ASP A 374 -21.90 -8.71 -4.67
C ASP A 374 -21.21 -10.08 -4.58
N VAL A 375 -21.44 -10.79 -3.46
CA VAL A 375 -20.86 -12.11 -3.18
C VAL A 375 -21.97 -13.16 -3.06
N SER A 376 -21.75 -14.38 -3.58
CA SER A 376 -22.63 -15.51 -3.31
C SER A 376 -22.32 -16.13 -1.97
N ALA A 377 -23.24 -16.03 -1.00
CA ALA A 377 -23.00 -16.48 0.36
C ALA A 377 -24.15 -17.31 0.95
N GLY A 378 -23.79 -18.25 1.81
CA GLY A 378 -24.70 -19.01 2.66
C GLY A 378 -24.50 -18.66 4.13
N VAL A 379 -25.60 -18.51 4.86
CA VAL A 379 -25.60 -18.10 6.28
C VAL A 379 -26.36 -19.15 7.10
N SER A 380 -25.73 -19.62 8.19
CA SER A 380 -26.32 -20.58 9.14
C SER A 380 -27.40 -19.97 10.03
N ARG A 381 -27.97 -20.77 10.91
CA ARG A 381 -28.61 -20.30 12.12
C ARG A 381 -27.56 -19.84 13.14
N PRO A 382 -27.88 -18.87 13.98
CA PRO A 382 -27.10 -18.64 15.18
C PRO A 382 -27.22 -19.83 16.14
N VAL A 383 -26.09 -20.38 16.59
CA VAL A 383 -26.03 -21.59 17.43
C VAL A 383 -25.12 -21.39 18.66
N GLY A 384 -25.18 -22.30 19.60
CA GLY A 384 -24.18 -22.45 20.66
C GLY A 384 -22.86 -23.06 20.11
N ALA A 385 -21.81 -23.01 20.92
CA ALA A 385 -20.51 -23.57 20.53
C ALA A 385 -20.59 -25.09 20.30
N ASP A 386 -21.42 -25.80 21.04
CA ASP A 386 -21.67 -27.23 20.90
C ASP A 386 -22.23 -27.66 19.53
N GLN A 387 -22.90 -26.73 18.83
CA GLN A 387 -23.53 -26.96 17.51
C GLN A 387 -22.77 -26.27 16.35
N LEU A 388 -21.54 -25.81 16.58
CA LEU A 388 -20.82 -25.02 15.60
C LEU A 388 -20.54 -25.77 14.29
N THR A 389 -20.22 -27.05 14.35
CA THR A 389 -20.05 -27.91 13.16
C THR A 389 -21.33 -27.98 12.32
N THR A 390 -22.47 -28.14 12.98
CA THR A 390 -23.77 -28.11 12.31
C THR A 390 -24.06 -26.77 11.64
N ALA A 391 -23.67 -25.65 12.30
CA ALA A 391 -23.80 -24.33 11.68
C ALA A 391 -22.96 -24.19 10.39
N VAL A 392 -21.74 -24.73 10.38
CA VAL A 392 -20.91 -24.73 9.16
C VAL A 392 -21.56 -25.55 8.02
N GLU A 393 -22.13 -26.70 8.34
CA GLU A 393 -22.88 -27.52 7.35
C GLU A 393 -24.11 -26.79 6.82
N GLN A 394 -24.82 -26.07 7.69
CA GLN A 394 -25.94 -25.22 7.30
C GLN A 394 -25.52 -24.09 6.36
N ALA A 395 -24.43 -23.39 6.68
CA ALA A 395 -23.88 -22.34 5.82
C ALA A 395 -23.43 -22.90 4.47
N ARG A 396 -22.80 -24.09 4.47
CA ARG A 396 -22.39 -24.79 3.23
C ARG A 396 -23.59 -25.13 2.33
N SER A 397 -24.65 -25.66 2.93
CA SER A 397 -25.88 -25.98 2.19
C SER A 397 -26.53 -24.72 1.60
N ALA A 398 -26.51 -23.61 2.35
CA ALA A 398 -27.04 -22.33 1.87
C ALA A 398 -26.18 -21.72 0.76
N ALA A 399 -24.85 -21.80 0.88
CA ALA A 399 -23.91 -21.32 -0.14
C ALA A 399 -24.04 -22.10 -1.45
N ALA A 400 -24.22 -23.43 -1.39
CA ALA A 400 -24.46 -24.25 -2.56
C ALA A 400 -25.73 -23.84 -3.32
N VAL A 401 -26.78 -23.43 -2.58
CA VAL A 401 -28.01 -22.91 -3.20
C VAL A 401 -27.79 -21.51 -3.76
N ALA A 402 -27.04 -20.64 -3.06
CA ALA A 402 -26.70 -19.30 -3.54
C ALA A 402 -25.94 -19.37 -4.88
N ALA A 403 -24.93 -20.23 -4.96
CA ALA A 403 -24.17 -20.45 -6.19
C ALA A 403 -25.04 -20.99 -7.35
N ALA A 404 -26.05 -21.81 -7.04
CA ALA A 404 -26.95 -22.36 -8.03
C ALA A 404 -28.10 -21.39 -8.43
N ARG A 405 -28.35 -20.33 -7.69
CA ARG A 405 -29.47 -19.40 -7.88
C ARG A 405 -29.00 -17.95 -7.78
N PRO A 406 -28.53 -17.37 -8.88
CA PRO A 406 -28.02 -16.01 -8.90
C PRO A 406 -29.08 -14.91 -8.69
N GLU A 407 -30.35 -15.29 -8.60
CA GLU A 407 -31.46 -14.35 -8.35
C GLU A 407 -31.37 -13.70 -6.95
N LYS A 408 -30.68 -14.35 -6.02
CA LYS A 408 -30.40 -13.84 -4.68
C LYS A 408 -28.95 -14.17 -4.30
N ALA A 409 -28.17 -13.16 -3.98
CA ALA A 409 -26.75 -13.33 -3.69
C ALA A 409 -26.52 -14.07 -2.35
N VAL A 410 -27.36 -13.84 -1.34
CA VAL A 410 -27.18 -14.38 0.03
C VAL A 410 -28.41 -15.19 0.44
N TYR A 411 -28.21 -16.44 0.83
CA TYR A 411 -29.25 -17.32 1.34
C TYR A 411 -29.04 -17.64 2.82
N ARG A 412 -30.10 -17.50 3.62
CA ARG A 412 -30.13 -18.03 4.99
C ARG A 412 -30.61 -19.48 4.96
N PHE A 413 -30.05 -20.31 5.84
CA PHE A 413 -30.43 -21.73 5.91
C PHE A 413 -31.94 -21.93 6.13
N ASP A 414 -32.60 -21.05 6.90
CA ASP A 414 -34.04 -21.12 7.15
C ASP A 414 -34.90 -20.85 5.92
N GLU A 415 -34.37 -20.13 4.93
CA GLU A 415 -35.09 -19.77 3.69
C GLU A 415 -35.04 -20.87 2.64
N LEU A 416 -34.20 -21.89 2.83
CA LEU A 416 -33.97 -22.91 1.81
C LEU A 416 -35.17 -23.85 1.62
N GLY A 417 -36.02 -24.03 2.64
CA GLY A 417 -37.14 -24.97 2.55
C GLY A 417 -36.66 -26.38 2.13
N VAL A 418 -37.29 -26.92 1.10
CA VAL A 418 -36.93 -28.24 0.55
C VAL A 418 -35.52 -28.28 -0.08
N LEU A 419 -34.97 -27.15 -0.50
CA LEU A 419 -33.63 -27.09 -1.07
C LEU A 419 -32.56 -27.55 -0.07
N ARG A 420 -32.82 -27.52 1.23
CA ARG A 420 -31.91 -28.09 2.26
C ARG A 420 -31.65 -29.58 2.03
N LEU A 421 -32.73 -30.33 1.77
CA LEU A 421 -32.62 -31.77 1.53
C LEU A 421 -31.89 -32.04 0.20
N LEU A 422 -32.24 -31.30 -0.85
CA LEU A 422 -31.59 -31.45 -2.14
C LEU A 422 -30.12 -31.09 -2.11
N ALA A 423 -29.72 -30.03 -1.37
CA ALA A 423 -28.31 -29.64 -1.21
C ALA A 423 -27.53 -30.71 -0.42
N SER A 424 -28.14 -31.33 0.58
CA SER A 424 -27.53 -32.44 1.33
C SER A 424 -27.32 -33.67 0.45
N LEU A 425 -28.37 -34.09 -0.28
CA LEU A 425 -28.30 -35.23 -1.19
C LEU A 425 -27.36 -35.00 -2.39
N ALA A 426 -27.11 -33.74 -2.76
CA ALA A 426 -26.19 -33.37 -3.83
C ALA A 426 -24.70 -33.61 -3.47
N GLN A 427 -24.40 -33.91 -2.23
CA GLN A 427 -23.02 -34.25 -1.82
C GLN A 427 -22.65 -35.70 -2.16
N GLY A 428 -23.67 -36.57 -2.34
CA GLY A 428 -23.51 -37.95 -2.72
C GLY A 428 -24.13 -38.26 -4.09
N PRO A 429 -24.18 -39.53 -4.46
CA PRO A 429 -24.77 -39.98 -5.73
C PRO A 429 -26.32 -40.05 -5.69
N GLU A 430 -26.93 -39.87 -4.51
CA GLU A 430 -28.34 -40.13 -4.29
C GLU A 430 -29.24 -39.18 -5.09
N LEU A 431 -28.88 -37.89 -5.12
CA LEU A 431 -29.64 -36.91 -5.91
C LEU A 431 -29.55 -37.18 -7.40
N ALA A 432 -28.39 -37.56 -7.89
CA ALA A 432 -28.21 -37.87 -9.31
C ALA A 432 -29.03 -39.10 -9.73
N ARG A 433 -29.08 -40.15 -8.90
CA ARG A 433 -29.91 -41.33 -9.12
C ARG A 433 -31.38 -40.95 -9.09
N TYR A 434 -31.83 -40.21 -8.11
CA TYR A 434 -33.22 -39.75 -8.04
C TYR A 434 -33.67 -38.97 -9.28
N ILE A 435 -32.79 -38.08 -9.79
CA ILE A 435 -33.06 -37.31 -11.01
C ILE A 435 -33.12 -38.24 -12.23
N GLU A 436 -32.24 -39.23 -12.33
CA GLU A 436 -32.26 -40.19 -13.43
C GLU A 436 -33.55 -41.05 -13.40
N ASP A 437 -33.96 -41.50 -12.22
CA ASP A 437 -35.17 -42.29 -12.04
C ASP A 437 -36.43 -41.48 -12.41
N GLU A 438 -36.50 -40.20 -12.06
CA GLU A 438 -37.68 -39.36 -12.25
C GLU A 438 -37.72 -38.62 -13.59
N LEU A 439 -36.59 -38.16 -14.09
CA LEU A 439 -36.45 -37.31 -15.29
C LEU A 439 -35.69 -37.96 -16.44
N GLY A 440 -35.05 -39.11 -16.23
CA GLY A 440 -34.18 -39.76 -17.21
C GLY A 440 -34.80 -39.86 -18.61
N PRO A 441 -36.04 -40.35 -18.79
CA PRO A 441 -36.69 -40.43 -20.10
C PRO A 441 -36.83 -39.06 -20.79
N ILE A 442 -37.10 -37.99 -20.04
CA ILE A 442 -37.21 -36.62 -20.59
C ILE A 442 -35.81 -36.08 -20.95
N LEU A 443 -34.81 -36.26 -20.10
CA LEU A 443 -33.44 -35.82 -20.35
C LEU A 443 -32.85 -36.52 -21.58
N GLN A 444 -33.08 -37.82 -21.74
CA GLN A 444 -32.64 -38.60 -22.91
C GLN A 444 -33.35 -38.16 -24.19
N HIS A 445 -34.62 -37.81 -24.09
CA HIS A 445 -35.36 -37.22 -25.22
C HIS A 445 -34.78 -35.87 -25.60
N ASP A 446 -34.60 -34.99 -24.64
CA ASP A 446 -34.15 -33.60 -24.86
C ASP A 446 -32.72 -33.53 -25.39
N ALA A 447 -31.87 -34.51 -25.06
CA ALA A 447 -30.52 -34.61 -25.60
C ALA A 447 -30.46 -34.79 -27.13
N LYS A 448 -31.55 -35.27 -27.73
CA LYS A 448 -31.69 -35.57 -29.17
C LYS A 448 -32.74 -34.69 -29.88
N ALA A 449 -33.53 -33.93 -29.13
CA ALA A 449 -34.68 -33.20 -29.66
C ALA A 449 -34.34 -31.73 -29.97
N THR A 450 -34.85 -31.23 -31.09
CA THR A 450 -34.77 -29.80 -31.44
C THR A 450 -35.65 -28.94 -30.52
N ASN A 451 -36.71 -29.52 -29.94
CA ASN A 451 -37.64 -28.85 -29.03
C ASN A 451 -37.66 -29.57 -27.68
N PRO A 452 -36.87 -29.14 -26.70
CA PRO A 452 -36.75 -29.77 -25.38
C PRO A 452 -38.06 -29.66 -24.59
N LEU A 453 -38.42 -30.73 -23.87
CA LEU A 453 -39.63 -30.84 -23.05
C LEU A 453 -39.42 -30.39 -21.61
N LEU A 454 -38.19 -30.47 -21.07
CA LEU A 454 -37.88 -30.09 -19.71
C LEU A 454 -38.25 -28.63 -19.37
N PRO A 455 -38.04 -27.63 -20.25
CA PRO A 455 -38.50 -26.26 -19.99
C PRO A 455 -40.03 -26.18 -19.88
N THR A 456 -40.76 -26.98 -20.68
CA THR A 456 -42.22 -27.02 -20.62
C THR A 456 -42.69 -27.65 -19.29
N LEU A 457 -42.10 -28.77 -18.88
CA LEU A 457 -42.37 -29.41 -17.59
C LEU A 457 -42.08 -28.45 -16.44
N ARG A 458 -40.92 -27.80 -16.44
CA ARG A 458 -40.55 -26.83 -15.42
C ARG A 458 -41.60 -25.73 -15.26
N THR A 459 -42.02 -25.11 -16.35
CA THR A 459 -43.03 -24.04 -16.32
C THR A 459 -44.38 -24.55 -15.83
N TYR A 460 -44.81 -25.74 -16.28
CA TYR A 460 -46.05 -26.36 -15.85
C TYR A 460 -46.05 -26.60 -14.32
N LEU A 461 -44.97 -27.13 -13.78
CA LEU A 461 -44.80 -27.36 -12.34
C LEU A 461 -44.71 -26.04 -11.54
N THR A 462 -44.07 -25.03 -12.08
CA THR A 462 -43.98 -23.70 -11.43
C THR A 462 -45.35 -22.99 -11.39
N CYS A 463 -46.21 -23.27 -12.37
CA CYS A 463 -47.59 -22.79 -12.40
C CYS A 463 -48.57 -23.72 -11.64
N ASP A 464 -48.05 -24.58 -10.74
CA ASP A 464 -48.84 -25.52 -9.92
C ASP A 464 -49.84 -26.37 -10.71
N GLY A 465 -49.45 -26.79 -11.89
CA GLY A 465 -50.28 -27.60 -12.81
C GLY A 465 -51.35 -26.81 -13.58
N ASN A 466 -51.37 -25.49 -13.47
CA ASN A 466 -52.31 -24.65 -14.22
C ASN A 466 -51.90 -24.54 -15.69
N LYS A 467 -52.58 -25.35 -16.55
CA LYS A 467 -52.28 -25.43 -17.98
C LYS A 467 -52.48 -24.10 -18.72
N SER A 468 -53.45 -23.28 -18.29
CA SER A 468 -53.70 -21.98 -18.93
C SER A 468 -52.58 -20.97 -18.63
N LEU A 469 -52.18 -20.88 -17.36
CA LEU A 469 -51.08 -20.01 -16.92
C LEU A 469 -49.73 -20.46 -17.53
N ALA A 470 -49.49 -21.77 -17.58
CA ALA A 470 -48.29 -22.33 -18.19
C ALA A 470 -48.18 -22.01 -19.70
N ALA A 471 -49.30 -22.08 -20.45
CA ALA A 471 -49.33 -21.71 -21.87
C ALA A 471 -49.00 -20.21 -22.08
N GLN A 472 -49.54 -19.33 -21.24
CA GLN A 472 -49.22 -17.89 -21.26
C GLN A 472 -47.74 -17.62 -20.94
N THR A 473 -47.24 -18.23 -19.89
CA THR A 473 -45.83 -18.04 -19.46
C THR A 473 -44.83 -18.53 -20.50
N LEU A 474 -45.18 -19.61 -21.25
CA LEU A 474 -44.33 -20.15 -22.32
C LEU A 474 -44.54 -19.46 -23.68
N TYR A 475 -45.50 -18.54 -23.77
CA TYR A 475 -45.88 -17.88 -25.04
C TYR A 475 -46.24 -18.87 -26.12
N VAL A 476 -46.94 -19.98 -25.77
CA VAL A 476 -47.40 -21.02 -26.72
C VAL A 476 -48.93 -21.13 -26.74
N GLN A 477 -49.45 -21.61 -27.86
CA GLN A 477 -50.88 -21.93 -27.93
C GLN A 477 -51.23 -23.09 -27.00
N ARG A 478 -52.44 -23.08 -26.43
CA ARG A 478 -52.92 -24.15 -25.54
C ARG A 478 -52.77 -25.54 -26.16
N ARG A 479 -53.11 -25.70 -27.44
CA ARG A 479 -53.01 -26.98 -28.18
C ARG A 479 -51.57 -27.51 -28.20
N THR A 480 -50.57 -26.60 -28.37
CA THR A 480 -49.16 -26.95 -28.35
C THR A 480 -48.71 -27.38 -26.95
N LEU A 481 -49.17 -26.68 -25.90
CA LEU A 481 -48.88 -27.08 -24.53
C LEU A 481 -49.45 -28.47 -24.20
N TYR A 482 -50.74 -28.72 -24.54
CA TYR A 482 -51.35 -30.03 -24.31
C TYR A 482 -50.59 -31.16 -25.02
N TYR A 483 -50.23 -30.98 -26.29
CA TYR A 483 -49.40 -31.93 -27.02
C TYR A 483 -48.08 -32.23 -26.33
N ARG A 484 -47.38 -31.18 -25.80
CA ARG A 484 -46.12 -31.36 -25.06
C ARG A 484 -46.31 -32.06 -23.73
N LEU A 485 -47.37 -31.76 -22.99
CA LEU A 485 -47.69 -32.43 -21.72
C LEU A 485 -48.08 -33.89 -21.93
N ASP A 486 -48.86 -34.21 -22.97
CA ASP A 486 -49.19 -35.59 -23.33
C ASP A 486 -47.92 -36.39 -23.72
N ARG A 487 -46.98 -35.72 -24.41
CA ARG A 487 -45.71 -36.36 -24.76
C ARG A 487 -44.86 -36.62 -23.51
N ILE A 488 -44.83 -35.67 -22.55
CA ILE A 488 -44.16 -35.85 -21.25
C ILE A 488 -44.79 -37.01 -20.49
N THR A 489 -46.13 -37.06 -20.40
CA THR A 489 -46.87 -38.15 -19.74
C THR A 489 -46.54 -39.51 -20.35
N ALA A 490 -46.50 -39.59 -21.70
CA ALA A 490 -46.12 -40.80 -22.39
C ALA A 490 -44.71 -41.28 -22.15
N LEU A 491 -43.75 -40.34 -22.05
CA LEU A 491 -42.34 -40.65 -21.73
C LEU A 491 -42.14 -41.10 -20.27
N LEU A 492 -42.84 -40.49 -19.34
CA LEU A 492 -42.76 -40.83 -17.92
C LEU A 492 -43.57 -42.05 -17.53
N GLY A 493 -44.58 -42.42 -18.33
CA GLY A 493 -45.52 -43.52 -18.02
C GLY A 493 -46.41 -43.23 -16.80
N ARG A 494 -46.51 -41.98 -16.35
CA ARG A 494 -47.23 -41.53 -15.15
C ARG A 494 -48.05 -40.27 -15.45
N SER A 495 -49.20 -40.11 -14.81
CA SER A 495 -50.06 -38.94 -15.00
C SER A 495 -49.48 -37.69 -14.33
N LEU A 496 -49.41 -36.58 -15.05
CA LEU A 496 -49.06 -35.27 -14.49
C LEU A 496 -50.21 -34.65 -13.66
N ASP A 497 -51.42 -35.20 -13.73
CA ASP A 497 -52.55 -34.75 -12.92
C ASP A 497 -52.55 -35.42 -11.54
N ASP A 498 -51.73 -36.47 -11.34
CA ASP A 498 -51.50 -37.08 -10.03
C ASP A 498 -50.64 -36.18 -9.15
N PRO A 499 -51.10 -35.83 -7.92
CA PRO A 499 -50.37 -34.94 -7.01
C PRO A 499 -49.01 -35.45 -6.60
N ASP A 500 -48.88 -36.76 -6.33
CA ASP A 500 -47.62 -37.36 -5.86
C ASP A 500 -46.57 -37.36 -6.99
N THR A 501 -46.98 -37.66 -8.21
CA THR A 501 -46.14 -37.54 -9.41
C THR A 501 -45.68 -36.12 -9.63
N ARG A 502 -46.56 -35.11 -9.52
CA ARG A 502 -46.15 -33.71 -9.63
C ARG A 502 -45.13 -33.31 -8.58
N GLN A 503 -45.37 -33.75 -7.33
CA GLN A 503 -44.48 -33.45 -6.23
C GLN A 503 -43.07 -34.05 -6.44
N ALA A 504 -43.02 -35.33 -6.84
CA ALA A 504 -41.75 -35.99 -7.16
C ALA A 504 -41.00 -35.26 -8.31
N LEU A 505 -41.72 -34.87 -9.37
CA LEU A 505 -41.12 -34.13 -10.48
C LEU A 505 -40.65 -32.72 -10.09
N VAL A 506 -41.34 -32.01 -9.16
CA VAL A 506 -40.88 -30.73 -8.61
C VAL A 506 -39.53 -30.89 -7.91
N PHE A 507 -39.37 -31.92 -7.09
CA PHE A 507 -38.09 -32.22 -6.42
C PHE A 507 -37.00 -32.57 -7.43
N ALA A 508 -37.31 -33.40 -8.42
CA ALA A 508 -36.37 -33.84 -9.45
C ALA A 508 -35.88 -32.66 -10.32
N VAL A 509 -36.78 -31.78 -10.75
CA VAL A 509 -36.44 -30.60 -11.55
C VAL A 509 -35.57 -29.63 -10.74
N ARG A 510 -35.92 -29.36 -9.46
CA ARG A 510 -35.11 -28.50 -8.57
C ARG A 510 -33.73 -29.10 -8.29
N GLY A 511 -33.68 -30.43 -8.10
CA GLY A 511 -32.43 -31.16 -7.94
C GLY A 511 -31.53 -31.10 -9.17
N HIS A 512 -32.13 -31.30 -10.34
CA HIS A 512 -31.44 -31.20 -11.62
C HIS A 512 -30.83 -29.80 -11.82
N ASP A 513 -31.60 -28.74 -11.56
CA ASP A 513 -31.09 -27.36 -11.65
C ASP A 513 -29.92 -27.12 -10.72
N LEU A 514 -29.94 -27.66 -9.50
CA LEU A 514 -28.85 -27.56 -8.53
C LEU A 514 -27.58 -28.24 -9.05
N LEU A 515 -27.69 -29.49 -9.58
CA LEU A 515 -26.51 -30.22 -10.08
C LEU A 515 -25.95 -29.64 -11.38
N GLN A 516 -26.78 -29.20 -12.32
CA GLN A 516 -26.34 -28.64 -13.59
C GLN A 516 -25.50 -27.37 -13.40
N ARG A 517 -25.89 -26.52 -12.48
CA ARG A 517 -25.15 -25.27 -12.19
C ARG A 517 -23.84 -25.53 -11.43
N ARG A 518 -23.83 -26.56 -10.54
CA ARG A 518 -22.59 -27.00 -9.87
C ARG A 518 -21.55 -27.52 -10.86
N ASN A 519 -21.98 -28.23 -11.90
CA ASN A 519 -21.09 -28.80 -12.92
C ASN A 519 -20.60 -27.76 -13.95
N ARG A 520 -21.23 -26.58 -14.02
CA ARG A 520 -20.81 -25.46 -14.89
C ARG A 520 -19.76 -24.56 -14.23
N GLN A 521 -19.53 -24.66 -12.93
CA GLN A 521 -18.40 -24.01 -12.29
C GLN A 521 -17.14 -24.81 -12.62
N PRO A 522 -16.09 -24.21 -13.23
CA PRO A 522 -14.85 -24.91 -13.50
C PRO A 522 -14.27 -25.43 -12.19
N ARG A 523 -14.00 -26.74 -12.13
CA ARG A 523 -13.15 -27.30 -11.08
C ARG A 523 -11.77 -26.71 -11.28
N SER A 524 -11.36 -25.78 -10.39
CA SER A 524 -10.00 -25.23 -10.33
C SER A 524 -9.03 -26.27 -9.80
#